data_eecbea3b0cd3ae447da6a93953e84b9f
#
_entry.id   eecbea3b0cd3ae447da6a93953e84b9f
#
_cell.length_a   1.000
_cell.length_b   1.000
_cell.length_c   1.000
_cell.angle_alpha   90.00
_cell.angle_beta   90.00
_cell.angle_gamma   90.00
#
_symmetry.space_group_name_H-M   'P 1'
#
loop_
_entity.id
_entity.type
_entity.pdbx_description
1 polymer ?
#
loop_
_entity_poly.entity_id
_entity_poly.type
_entity_poly.pdbx_seq_one_letter_code
_entity_poly.pdbx_strand_id
1 'polypeptide(L)'
;IEKRHLYAWKLLAEETARLFEALPKDLRVRFLPGQPYATAADLHHVISTRYLVISTDNNFHPVWTCEENLRFRAVHDWYGHILTGYDFTLKGERGAYEATAELHTPSAKHALFTEVYVQALYAIVFGHFPEQKVVLV
;
A
#
# COMPACT_ATOMS: atom_id res chain seq x y z
N ILE A 1 5.17 20.03 8.60
CA ILE A 1 5.84 18.74 8.36
C ILE A 1 7.35 18.98 8.28
N GLU A 2 8.12 18.22 9.04
CA GLU A 2 9.57 18.29 8.99
C GLU A 2 10.10 17.83 7.62
N LYS A 3 11.19 18.45 7.16
CA LYS A 3 11.76 18.16 5.84
C LYS A 3 12.14 16.70 5.66
N ARG A 4 12.64 16.04 6.71
CA ARG A 4 13.02 14.61 6.65
C ARG A 4 11.80 13.71 6.41
N HIS A 5 10.65 14.04 7.00
CA HIS A 5 9.42 13.29 6.79
C HIS A 5 8.94 13.47 5.35
N LEU A 6 8.90 14.72 4.89
CA LEU A 6 8.50 15.03 3.52
C LEU A 6 9.39 14.28 2.51
N TYR A 7 10.69 14.28 2.72
CA TYR A 7 11.64 13.56 1.86
C TYR A 7 11.34 12.06 1.79
N ALA A 8 11.11 11.42 2.95
CA ALA A 8 10.84 9.98 3.00
C ALA A 8 9.59 9.61 2.20
N TRP A 9 8.51 10.39 2.33
CA TRP A 9 7.28 10.12 1.59
C TRP A 9 7.39 10.43 0.10
N LYS A 10 8.13 11.46 -0.28
CA LYS A 10 8.37 11.74 -1.70
C LYS A 10 9.22 10.64 -2.35
N LEU A 11 10.23 10.17 -1.64
CA LEU A 11 11.07 9.06 -2.12
C LEU A 11 10.25 7.78 -2.26
N LEU A 12 9.39 7.49 -1.28
CA LEU A 12 8.50 6.32 -1.36
C LEU A 12 7.60 6.41 -2.59
N ALA A 13 7.04 7.58 -2.90
CA ALA A 13 6.22 7.78 -4.09
C ALA A 13 7.00 7.54 -5.39
N GLU A 14 8.24 8.00 -5.46
CA GLU A 14 9.10 7.79 -6.64
C GLU A 14 9.41 6.31 -6.84
N GLU A 15 9.77 5.61 -5.76
CA GLU A 15 10.06 4.18 -5.82
C GLU A 15 8.81 3.37 -6.14
N THR A 16 7.67 3.77 -5.59
CA THR A 16 6.37 3.15 -5.88
C THR A 16 6.01 3.30 -7.36
N ALA A 17 6.27 4.46 -7.96
CA ALA A 17 6.01 4.67 -9.39
C ALA A 17 6.81 3.68 -10.25
N ARG A 18 8.06 3.40 -9.90
CA ARG A 18 8.87 2.41 -10.61
C ARG A 18 8.34 1.00 -10.44
N LEU A 19 7.91 0.63 -9.23
CA LEU A 19 7.32 -0.67 -8.96
C LEU A 19 5.99 -0.84 -9.69
N PHE A 20 5.20 0.22 -9.79
CA PHE A 20 3.95 0.22 -10.55
C PHE A 20 4.22 -0.03 -12.04
N GLU A 21 5.21 0.63 -12.62
CA GLU A 21 5.61 0.41 -14.01
C GLU A 21 6.16 -1.01 -14.24
N ALA A 22 6.70 -1.63 -13.20
CA ALA A 22 7.25 -2.99 -13.27
C ALA A 22 6.19 -4.08 -13.05
N LEU A 23 4.93 -3.74 -12.82
CA LEU A 23 3.85 -4.72 -12.72
C LEU A 23 3.76 -5.57 -14.01
N PRO A 24 3.28 -6.83 -13.91
CA PRO A 24 3.14 -7.68 -15.10
C PRO A 24 2.35 -6.98 -16.21
N LYS A 25 2.79 -7.12 -17.45
CA LYS A 25 2.16 -6.44 -18.59
C LYS A 25 0.74 -6.95 -18.87
N ASP A 26 0.44 -8.18 -18.48
CA ASP A 26 -0.89 -8.76 -18.64
C ASP A 26 -1.83 -8.47 -17.45
N LEU A 27 -1.33 -7.81 -16.40
CA LEU A 27 -2.15 -7.40 -15.26
C LEU A 27 -2.97 -6.16 -15.64
N ARG A 28 -4.29 -6.28 -15.51
CA ARG A 28 -5.20 -5.15 -15.71
C ARG A 28 -5.49 -4.52 -14.36
N VAL A 29 -5.09 -3.26 -14.18
CA VAL A 29 -5.36 -2.50 -12.95
C VAL A 29 -6.45 -1.48 -13.25
N ARG A 30 -7.53 -1.49 -12.44
CA ARG A 30 -8.64 -0.56 -12.55
C ARG A 30 -8.84 0.16 -11.23
N PHE A 31 -9.15 1.44 -11.30
CA PHE A 31 -9.39 2.27 -10.13
C PHE A 31 -10.89 2.60 -10.08
N LEU A 32 -11.60 2.04 -9.09
CA LEU A 32 -13.05 2.14 -8.98
C LEU A 32 -13.46 2.42 -7.53
N PRO A 33 -14.61 3.06 -7.29
CA PRO A 33 -15.11 3.25 -5.93
C PRO A 33 -15.57 1.94 -5.31
N GLY A 34 -15.62 1.89 -3.98
CA GLY A 34 -16.12 0.75 -3.23
C GLY A 34 -15.02 -0.10 -2.61
N GLN A 35 -15.42 -1.23 -2.03
CA GLN A 35 -14.51 -2.21 -1.42
C GLN A 35 -14.52 -3.48 -2.27
N PRO A 36 -13.56 -3.62 -3.21
CA PRO A 36 -13.61 -4.70 -4.20
C PRO A 36 -13.35 -6.09 -3.63
N TYR A 37 -12.66 -6.18 -2.49
CA TYR A 37 -12.27 -7.47 -1.90
C TYR A 37 -12.75 -7.55 -0.44
N ALA A 38 -13.69 -8.45 -0.17
CA ALA A 38 -14.20 -8.66 1.18
C ALA A 38 -13.17 -9.39 2.05
N THR A 39 -12.36 -10.27 1.45
CA THR A 39 -11.35 -11.07 2.15
C THR A 39 -10.02 -11.07 1.39
N ALA A 40 -8.95 -11.44 2.08
CA ALA A 40 -7.66 -11.63 1.45
C ALA A 40 -7.69 -12.75 0.39
N ALA A 41 -8.49 -13.80 0.61
CA ALA A 41 -8.65 -14.87 -0.36
C ALA A 41 -9.21 -14.35 -1.68
N ASP A 42 -10.17 -13.41 -1.63
CA ASP A 42 -10.71 -12.77 -2.84
C ASP A 42 -9.62 -11.99 -3.58
N LEU A 43 -8.78 -11.28 -2.84
CA LEU A 43 -7.67 -10.55 -3.43
C LEU A 43 -6.63 -11.50 -4.05
N HIS A 44 -6.34 -12.63 -3.39
CA HIS A 44 -5.36 -13.59 -3.88
C HIS A 44 -5.75 -14.21 -5.23
N HIS A 45 -7.04 -14.25 -5.56
CA HIS A 45 -7.50 -14.74 -6.86
C HIS A 45 -6.97 -13.90 -8.04
N VAL A 46 -6.49 -12.68 -7.80
CA VAL A 46 -5.93 -11.81 -8.84
C VAL A 46 -4.73 -12.47 -9.53
N ILE A 47 -4.00 -13.34 -8.83
CA ILE A 47 -2.87 -14.06 -9.45
C ILE A 47 -3.33 -14.88 -10.66
N SER A 48 -4.56 -15.39 -10.62
CA SER A 48 -5.15 -16.18 -11.72
C SER A 48 -5.93 -15.31 -12.71
N THR A 49 -6.74 -14.37 -12.20
CA THR A 49 -7.62 -13.56 -13.05
C THR A 49 -6.90 -12.49 -13.83
N ARG A 50 -5.76 -12.02 -13.32
CA ARG A 50 -5.00 -10.89 -13.88
C ARG A 50 -5.81 -9.61 -13.96
N TYR A 51 -6.78 -9.45 -13.07
CA TYR A 51 -7.63 -8.27 -12.98
C TYR A 51 -7.64 -7.75 -11.54
N LEU A 52 -7.00 -6.60 -11.32
CA LEU A 52 -6.86 -6.00 -10.00
C LEU A 52 -7.66 -4.70 -9.94
N VAL A 53 -8.62 -4.63 -9.02
CA VAL A 53 -9.38 -3.42 -8.74
C VAL A 53 -8.82 -2.75 -7.49
N ILE A 54 -8.55 -1.46 -7.59
CA ILE A 54 -8.08 -0.63 -6.48
C ILE A 54 -9.17 0.37 -6.13
N SER A 55 -9.56 0.41 -4.86
CA SER A 55 -10.57 1.35 -4.38
C SER A 55 -10.08 2.79 -4.48
N THR A 56 -10.96 3.67 -5.00
CA THR A 56 -10.72 5.11 -4.98
C THR A 56 -11.28 5.79 -3.73
N ASP A 57 -11.89 5.02 -2.82
CA ASP A 57 -12.45 5.57 -1.59
C ASP A 57 -11.36 6.12 -0.67
N ASN A 58 -11.69 7.24 0.01
CA ASN A 58 -10.78 7.87 0.97
C ASN A 58 -9.38 8.14 0.41
N ASN A 59 -9.32 8.59 -0.84
CA ASN A 59 -8.06 8.76 -1.58
C ASN A 59 -7.45 10.15 -1.35
N PHE A 60 -7.35 10.54 -0.08
CA PHE A 60 -6.64 11.75 0.31
C PHE A 60 -5.34 11.38 1.03
N HIS A 61 -4.27 12.10 0.71
CA HIS A 61 -2.98 11.94 1.40
C HIS A 61 -2.34 13.33 1.59
N PRO A 62 -1.75 13.60 2.76
CA PRO A 62 -1.19 14.93 3.05
C PRO A 62 0.05 15.29 2.24
N VAL A 63 0.76 14.33 1.64
CA VAL A 63 1.96 14.56 0.85
C VAL A 63 1.76 14.16 -0.60
N TRP A 64 1.15 13.00 -0.84
CA TRP A 64 1.01 12.43 -2.17
C TRP A 64 -0.18 13.02 -2.93
N THR A 65 -0.09 13.05 -4.25
CA THR A 65 -1.25 13.28 -5.11
C THR A 65 -2.18 12.08 -5.02
N CYS A 66 -3.42 12.26 -5.49
CA CYS A 66 -4.38 11.16 -5.56
C CYS A 66 -3.85 10.01 -6.42
N GLU A 67 -3.20 10.32 -7.53
CA GLU A 67 -2.61 9.31 -8.41
C GLU A 67 -1.47 8.54 -7.73
N GLU A 68 -0.59 9.23 -7.02
CA GLU A 68 0.49 8.59 -6.27
C GLU A 68 -0.05 7.63 -5.21
N ASN A 69 -1.09 8.04 -4.49
CA ASN A 69 -1.71 7.20 -3.47
C ASN A 69 -2.38 5.96 -4.07
N LEU A 70 -3.03 6.08 -5.22
CA LEU A 70 -3.63 4.93 -5.92
C LEU A 70 -2.57 3.95 -6.41
N ARG A 71 -1.46 4.44 -6.93
CA ARG A 71 -0.33 3.59 -7.33
C ARG A 71 0.24 2.84 -6.13
N PHE A 72 0.35 3.52 -5.00
CA PHE A 72 0.80 2.89 -3.75
C PHE A 72 -0.11 1.74 -3.35
N ARG A 73 -1.43 1.94 -3.41
CA ARG A 73 -2.41 0.88 -3.10
C ARG A 73 -2.23 -0.34 -4.02
N ALA A 74 -2.04 -0.11 -5.31
CA ALA A 74 -1.85 -1.19 -6.28
C ALA A 74 -0.55 -1.97 -6.03
N VAL A 75 0.55 -1.26 -5.79
CA VAL A 75 1.86 -1.86 -5.48
C VAL A 75 1.80 -2.64 -4.18
N HIS A 76 1.17 -2.10 -3.15
CA HIS A 76 1.00 -2.77 -1.86
C HIS A 76 0.20 -4.06 -2.02
N ASP A 77 -0.93 -4.02 -2.72
CA ASP A 77 -1.76 -5.20 -2.91
C ASP A 77 -1.02 -6.28 -3.70
N TRP A 78 -0.35 -5.90 -4.78
CA TRP A 78 0.35 -6.87 -5.62
C TRP A 78 1.56 -7.49 -4.92
N TYR A 79 2.52 -6.66 -4.51
CA TYR A 79 3.77 -7.16 -3.93
C TYR A 79 3.64 -7.59 -2.47
N GLY A 80 2.70 -7.03 -1.73
CA GLY A 80 2.54 -7.31 -0.30
C GLY A 80 1.56 -8.43 0.01
N HIS A 81 0.51 -8.59 -0.78
CA HIS A 81 -0.55 -9.57 -0.51
C HIS A 81 -0.74 -10.62 -1.59
N ILE A 82 -0.77 -10.23 -2.86
CA ILE A 82 -1.08 -11.17 -3.95
C ILE A 82 0.08 -12.14 -4.18
N LEU A 83 1.29 -11.63 -4.31
CA LEU A 83 2.47 -12.48 -4.55
C LEU A 83 2.88 -13.30 -3.32
N THR A 84 2.58 -12.81 -2.12
CA THR A 84 3.03 -13.44 -0.88
C THR A 84 2.02 -14.39 -0.27
N GLY A 85 0.73 -14.16 -0.53
CA GLY A 85 -0.36 -14.86 0.13
C GLY A 85 -0.69 -14.36 1.53
N TYR A 86 -0.07 -13.28 2.00
CA TYR A 86 -0.38 -12.70 3.32
C TYR A 86 -1.81 -12.13 3.36
N ASP A 87 -2.46 -12.30 4.51
CA ASP A 87 -3.82 -11.81 4.73
C ASP A 87 -3.85 -10.40 5.32
N PHE A 88 -5.05 -9.93 5.73
CA PHE A 88 -5.27 -8.60 6.26
C PHE A 88 -5.20 -8.53 7.79
N THR A 89 -4.78 -9.59 8.46
CA THR A 89 -4.52 -9.55 9.90
C THR A 89 -3.29 -8.68 10.18
N LEU A 90 -3.10 -8.29 11.44
CA LEU A 90 -1.90 -7.54 11.81
C LEU A 90 -0.62 -8.30 11.44
N LYS A 91 -0.60 -9.62 11.67
CA LYS A 91 0.54 -10.47 11.29
C LYS A 91 0.73 -10.47 9.78
N GLY A 92 -0.37 -10.56 9.02
CA GLY A 92 -0.33 -10.50 7.55
C GLY A 92 0.17 -9.14 7.04
N GLU A 93 -0.28 -8.05 7.63
CA GLU A 93 0.18 -6.70 7.26
C GLU A 93 1.67 -6.51 7.60
N ARG A 94 2.14 -7.10 8.69
CA ARG A 94 3.57 -7.09 9.01
C ARG A 94 4.38 -7.84 7.95
N GLY A 95 3.88 -9.01 7.53
CA GLY A 95 4.49 -9.78 6.45
C GLY A 95 4.51 -9.00 5.14
N ALA A 96 3.41 -8.34 4.80
CA ALA A 96 3.31 -7.49 3.61
C ALA A 96 4.31 -6.33 3.68
N TYR A 97 4.45 -5.69 4.85
CA TYR A 97 5.46 -4.65 5.05
C TYR A 97 6.88 -5.21 4.82
N GLU A 98 7.22 -6.32 5.46
CA GLU A 98 8.55 -6.91 5.33
C GLU A 98 8.88 -7.29 3.88
N ALA A 99 7.93 -7.87 3.17
CA ALA A 99 8.09 -8.25 1.76
C ALA A 99 8.30 -7.03 0.88
N THR A 100 7.52 -5.96 1.06
CA THR A 100 7.64 -4.75 0.25
C THR A 100 8.83 -3.89 0.67
N ALA A 101 9.22 -3.91 1.94
CA ALA A 101 10.39 -3.16 2.42
C ALA A 101 11.68 -3.57 1.71
N GLU A 102 11.81 -4.84 1.33
CA GLU A 102 12.97 -5.33 0.56
C GLU A 102 13.11 -4.64 -0.81
N LEU A 103 12.04 -4.04 -1.31
CA LEU A 103 12.00 -3.37 -2.60
C LEU A 103 12.34 -1.88 -2.52
N HIS A 104 12.60 -1.37 -1.31
CA HIS A 104 12.78 0.06 -1.05
C HIS A 104 14.10 0.40 -0.40
N THR A 105 14.54 1.63 -0.62
CA THR A 105 15.71 2.19 0.05
C THR A 105 15.42 2.44 1.54
N PRO A 106 16.47 2.54 2.41
CA PRO A 106 16.26 2.74 3.84
C PRO A 106 15.39 3.94 4.20
N SER A 107 15.55 5.08 3.53
CA SER A 107 14.75 6.28 3.81
C SER A 107 13.27 6.06 3.47
N ALA A 108 12.97 5.39 2.37
CA ALA A 108 11.60 5.08 1.99
C ALA A 108 10.95 4.05 2.93
N LYS A 109 11.72 3.12 3.49
CA LYS A 109 11.20 2.11 4.43
C LYS A 109 10.54 2.73 5.66
N HIS A 110 11.04 3.86 6.15
CA HIS A 110 10.43 4.54 7.30
C HIS A 110 9.00 5.00 6.98
N ALA A 111 8.80 5.60 5.80
CA ALA A 111 7.47 6.00 5.35
C ALA A 111 6.58 4.78 5.10
N LEU A 112 7.12 3.74 4.50
CA LEU A 112 6.40 2.50 4.23
C LEU A 112 5.89 1.85 5.52
N PHE A 113 6.72 1.83 6.57
CA PHE A 113 6.33 1.28 7.87
C PHE A 113 5.08 1.97 8.42
N THR A 114 5.04 3.31 8.35
CA THR A 114 3.89 4.08 8.80
C THR A 114 2.66 3.81 7.92
N GLU A 115 2.81 3.83 6.60
CA GLU A 115 1.68 3.66 5.68
C GLU A 115 1.06 2.26 5.75
N VAL A 116 1.85 1.24 6.00
CA VAL A 116 1.35 -0.14 6.01
C VAL A 116 1.06 -0.62 7.43
N TYR A 117 2.09 -0.72 8.26
CA TYR A 117 1.97 -1.42 9.55
C TYR A 117 1.34 -0.56 10.64
N VAL A 118 1.77 0.69 10.76
CA VAL A 118 1.25 1.57 11.83
C VAL A 118 -0.23 1.85 11.62
N GLN A 119 -0.66 2.07 10.39
CA GLN A 119 -2.07 2.30 10.10
C GLN A 119 -2.91 1.03 10.36
N ALA A 120 -2.41 -0.14 10.01
CA ALA A 120 -3.10 -1.40 10.29
C ALA A 120 -3.23 -1.64 11.80
N LEU A 121 -2.16 -1.41 12.55
CA LEU A 121 -2.17 -1.52 14.02
C LEU A 121 -3.20 -0.58 14.63
N TYR A 122 -3.23 0.66 14.20
CA TYR A 122 -4.22 1.64 14.69
C TYR A 122 -5.65 1.17 14.40
N ALA A 123 -5.92 0.72 13.19
CA ALA A 123 -7.25 0.26 12.79
C ALA A 123 -7.72 -0.93 13.63
N ILE A 124 -6.83 -1.87 13.93
CA ILE A 124 -7.14 -3.04 14.75
C ILE A 124 -7.43 -2.63 16.20
N VAL A 125 -6.64 -1.74 16.78
CA VAL A 125 -6.80 -1.30 18.17
C VAL A 125 -8.04 -0.43 18.36
N PHE A 126 -8.32 0.49 17.43
CA PHE A 126 -9.38 1.50 17.59
C PHE A 126 -10.62 1.24 16.72
N GLY A 127 -10.60 0.24 15.86
CA GLY A 127 -11.74 -0.12 15.01
C GLY A 127 -11.95 0.74 13.78
N HIS A 128 -11.07 1.71 13.52
CA HIS A 128 -11.11 2.57 12.34
C HIS A 128 -9.70 3.08 12.02
N PHE A 129 -9.48 3.46 10.76
CA PHE A 129 -8.20 4.03 10.36
C PHE A 129 -8.00 5.42 10.95
N PRO A 130 -6.74 5.83 11.23
CA PRO A 130 -6.44 7.16 11.75
C PRO A 130 -6.62 8.21 10.66
N GLU A 131 -6.66 9.48 11.08
CA GLU A 131 -6.45 10.57 10.13
C GLU A 131 -5.09 10.38 9.44
N GLN A 132 -5.03 10.72 8.15
CA GLN A 132 -3.78 10.63 7.41
C GLN A 132 -2.74 11.59 8.01
N LYS A 133 -1.70 11.02 8.58
CA LYS A 133 -0.58 11.77 9.16
C LYS A 133 0.74 11.24 8.63
N VAL A 134 1.64 12.17 8.40
CA VAL A 134 3.00 11.85 7.95
C VAL A 134 3.90 11.85 9.18
N VAL A 135 4.15 10.68 9.74
CA VAL A 135 4.95 10.49 10.95
C VAL A 135 5.99 9.41 10.72
N LEU A 136 7.22 9.67 11.08
CA LEU A 136 8.28 8.64 11.11
C LEU A 136 8.34 8.02 12.51
N VAL A 137 8.27 6.73 12.55
CA VAL A 137 8.39 5.94 13.77
C VAL A 137 9.69 5.14 13.78
#